data_246a076310566d5c0e802142a05c832a
#
_entry.id   246a076310566d5c0e802142a05c832a
#
_cell.length_a   1.000
_cell.length_b   1.000
_cell.length_c   1.000
_cell.angle_alpha   90.00
_cell.angle_beta   90.00
_cell.angle_gamma   90.00
#
_symmetry.space_group_name_H-M   'P 1'
#
loop_
_entity.id
_entity.type
_entity.pdbx_description
1 polymer ?
#
loop_
_entity_poly.entity_id
_entity_poly.type
_entity_poly.pdbx_seq_one_letter_code
_entity_poly.pdbx_strand_id
1 'polypeptide(L)'
;MQRLRVFARINRVLLVVLLGLGMASLFGLFERLGINASAQRRQRWSQIFMKRLVNALPFRVRVIGQLPQQPMLWVSNHVSWTDIPVLGMLAPLSFLSKAEVRTWPVAGWLAHKAGTLFIRRGGGDSQLLRRQISQHLQQQCPLLIFPEGTTTDGRSLRTFHGRLLASAIDSEVPLQPVAVRYLREGKPDPIAPFIGDDDLLSHLMRLFAQPCAEVEVQLLEPIACKGEERAALAFQAQQAVSRALFGEAVEPLPQRRAKAA
;
A
#
# COMPACT_ATOMS: atom_id res chain seq x y z
N MET A 1 -24.89 7.71 21.89
CA MET A 1 -24.66 6.81 20.73
C MET A 1 -23.21 6.86 20.22
N GLN A 2 -22.58 8.02 20.06
CA GLN A 2 -21.20 8.14 19.55
C GLN A 2 -20.16 7.42 20.43
N ARG A 3 -20.19 7.61 21.74
CA ARG A 3 -19.24 6.95 22.69
C ARG A 3 -19.33 5.43 22.62
N LEU A 4 -20.54 4.87 22.53
CA LEU A 4 -20.75 3.42 22.43
C LEU A 4 -20.18 2.88 21.11
N ARG A 5 -20.36 3.61 19.99
CA ARG A 5 -19.80 3.27 18.69
C ARG A 5 -18.27 3.25 18.71
N VAL A 6 -17.65 4.29 19.29
CA VAL A 6 -16.19 4.37 19.45
C VAL A 6 -15.68 3.21 20.28
N PHE A 7 -16.30 2.94 21.43
CA PHE A 7 -15.92 1.83 22.31
C PHE A 7 -16.00 0.48 21.58
N ALA A 8 -17.11 0.22 20.87
CA ALA A 8 -17.26 -1.03 20.12
C ALA A 8 -16.20 -1.20 19.03
N ARG A 9 -15.84 -0.11 18.31
CA ARG A 9 -14.79 -0.14 17.28
C ARG A 9 -13.41 -0.35 17.85
N ILE A 10 -13.09 0.29 18.98
CA ILE A 10 -11.82 0.05 19.68
C ILE A 10 -11.69 -1.43 20.04
N ASN A 11 -12.70 -2.01 20.68
CA ASN A 11 -12.67 -3.42 21.07
C ASN A 11 -12.53 -4.36 19.86
N ARG A 12 -13.21 -4.07 18.74
CA ARG A 12 -13.07 -4.86 17.51
C ARG A 12 -11.66 -4.79 16.94
N VAL A 13 -11.05 -3.60 16.89
CA VAL A 13 -9.67 -3.46 16.40
C VAL A 13 -8.68 -4.12 17.34
N LEU A 14 -8.84 -3.97 18.65
CA LEU A 14 -7.99 -4.65 19.64
C LEU A 14 -8.06 -6.17 19.48
N LEU A 15 -9.27 -6.73 19.33
CA LEU A 15 -9.44 -8.17 19.09
C LEU A 15 -8.74 -8.63 17.80
N VAL A 16 -8.85 -7.86 16.72
CA VAL A 16 -8.18 -8.17 15.45
C VAL A 16 -6.66 -8.07 15.59
N VAL A 17 -6.15 -7.06 16.31
CA VAL A 17 -4.71 -6.93 16.58
C VAL A 17 -4.19 -8.12 17.40
N LEU A 18 -4.91 -8.53 18.45
CA LEU A 18 -4.56 -9.71 19.24
C LEU A 18 -4.55 -10.99 18.39
N LEU A 19 -5.54 -11.15 17.51
CA LEU A 19 -5.56 -12.23 16.54
C LEU A 19 -4.34 -12.18 15.61
N GLY A 20 -3.98 -11.00 15.10
CA GLY A 20 -2.81 -10.80 14.25
C GLY A 20 -1.50 -11.15 14.97
N LEU A 21 -1.37 -10.77 16.24
CA LEU A 21 -0.23 -11.14 17.08
C LEU A 21 -0.14 -12.67 17.25
N GLY A 22 -1.26 -13.33 17.53
CA GLY A 22 -1.33 -14.79 17.63
C GLY A 22 -0.95 -15.49 16.33
N MET A 23 -1.49 -15.03 15.19
CA MET A 23 -1.15 -15.57 13.87
C MET A 23 0.34 -15.40 13.54
N ALA A 24 0.90 -14.21 13.76
CA ALA A 24 2.31 -13.93 13.49
C ALA A 24 3.26 -14.68 14.42
N SER A 25 2.88 -14.88 15.69
CA SER A 25 3.63 -15.71 16.64
C SER A 25 3.62 -17.19 16.25
N LEU A 26 2.47 -17.72 15.87
CA LEU A 26 2.32 -19.09 15.40
C LEU A 26 3.12 -19.33 14.11
N PHE A 27 3.08 -18.37 13.17
CA PHE A 27 3.89 -18.44 11.97
C PHE A 27 5.40 -18.44 12.29
N GLY A 28 5.84 -17.58 13.23
CA GLY A 28 7.22 -17.55 13.68
C GLY A 28 7.66 -18.83 14.40
N LEU A 29 6.74 -19.52 15.10
CA LEU A 29 7.00 -20.84 15.69
C LEU A 29 7.19 -21.91 14.60
N PHE A 30 6.35 -21.90 13.57
CA PHE A 30 6.50 -22.82 12.44
C PHE A 30 7.84 -22.63 11.71
N GLU A 31 8.28 -21.37 11.51
CA GLU A 31 9.60 -21.08 10.96
C GLU A 31 10.73 -21.70 11.82
N ARG A 32 10.65 -21.56 13.15
CA ARG A 32 11.65 -22.11 14.07
C ARG A 32 11.67 -23.64 14.11
N LEU A 33 10.52 -24.27 13.89
CA LEU A 33 10.41 -25.74 13.84
C LEU A 33 10.79 -26.31 12.47
N GLY A 34 11.30 -25.48 11.54
CA GLY A 34 11.67 -25.92 10.19
C GLY A 34 10.48 -26.29 9.30
N ILE A 35 9.26 -25.99 9.74
CA ILE A 35 8.05 -26.17 8.93
C ILE A 35 8.06 -25.09 7.85
N ASN A 36 8.19 -25.54 6.61
CA ASN A 36 8.43 -24.67 5.44
C ASN A 36 7.37 -23.58 5.31
N ALA A 37 7.69 -22.38 5.80
CA ALA A 37 6.84 -21.19 5.75
C ALA A 37 7.20 -20.36 4.53
N SER A 38 6.63 -20.71 3.36
CA SER A 38 6.89 -19.97 2.12
C SER A 38 6.42 -18.50 2.21
N ALA A 39 7.07 -17.62 1.43
CA ALA A 39 6.70 -16.21 1.34
C ALA A 39 5.22 -16.04 0.94
N GLN A 40 4.72 -16.88 0.02
CA GLN A 40 3.31 -16.87 -0.40
C GLN A 40 2.36 -17.22 0.76
N ARG A 41 2.72 -18.21 1.62
CA ARG A 41 1.91 -18.54 2.79
C ARG A 41 1.85 -17.39 3.77
N ARG A 42 2.99 -16.72 4.00
CA ARG A 42 3.08 -15.51 4.85
C ARG A 42 2.19 -14.39 4.32
N GLN A 43 2.21 -14.12 3.01
CA GLN A 43 1.37 -13.12 2.37
C GLN A 43 -0.12 -13.45 2.49
N ARG A 44 -0.53 -14.72 2.33
CA ARG A 44 -1.93 -15.15 2.51
C ARG A 44 -2.42 -14.93 3.95
N TRP A 45 -1.59 -15.21 4.95
CA TRP A 45 -1.92 -14.92 6.34
C TRP A 45 -2.05 -13.42 6.59
N SER A 46 -1.14 -12.63 6.03
CA SER A 46 -1.22 -11.17 6.07
C SER A 46 -2.51 -10.67 5.42
N GLN A 47 -2.90 -11.19 4.26
CA GLN A 47 -4.16 -10.85 3.59
C GLN A 47 -5.38 -11.13 4.48
N ILE A 48 -5.43 -12.30 5.13
CA ILE A 48 -6.53 -12.66 6.06
C ILE A 48 -6.59 -11.66 7.22
N PHE A 49 -5.45 -11.30 7.80
CA PHE A 49 -5.36 -10.28 8.86
C PHE A 49 -5.83 -8.92 8.36
N MET A 50 -5.34 -8.45 7.19
CA MET A 50 -5.72 -7.16 6.60
C MET A 50 -7.24 -7.09 6.34
N LYS A 51 -7.84 -8.15 5.81
CA LYS A 51 -9.29 -8.25 5.61
C LYS A 51 -10.07 -8.09 6.92
N ARG A 52 -9.62 -8.74 8.00
CA ARG A 52 -10.25 -8.59 9.32
C ARG A 52 -10.07 -7.20 9.90
N LEU A 53 -8.89 -6.58 9.68
CA LEU A 53 -8.60 -5.22 10.13
C LEU A 53 -9.50 -4.21 9.41
N VAL A 54 -9.63 -4.28 8.09
CA VAL A 54 -10.52 -3.39 7.33
C VAL A 54 -11.97 -3.54 7.78
N ASN A 55 -12.43 -4.77 8.01
CA ASN A 55 -13.78 -5.01 8.53
C ASN A 55 -14.00 -4.46 9.95
N ALA A 56 -12.94 -4.23 10.71
CA ALA A 56 -13.03 -3.58 12.04
C ALA A 56 -13.00 -2.05 11.96
N LEU A 57 -12.49 -1.48 10.86
CA LEU A 57 -12.47 -0.05 10.59
C LEU A 57 -13.83 0.44 10.06
N PRO A 58 -14.13 1.74 10.15
CA PRO A 58 -15.39 2.32 9.68
C PRO A 58 -15.37 2.57 8.16
N PHE A 59 -15.07 1.53 7.38
CA PHE A 59 -15.01 1.62 5.93
C PHE A 59 -15.92 0.60 5.25
N ARG A 60 -16.47 1.00 4.11
CA ARG A 60 -17.10 0.11 3.12
C ARG A 60 -16.24 0.15 1.87
N VAL A 61 -15.58 -0.96 1.56
CA VAL A 61 -14.68 -1.02 0.40
C VAL A 61 -15.46 -1.47 -0.82
N ARG A 62 -15.40 -0.66 -1.87
CA ARG A 62 -15.92 -0.96 -3.21
C ARG A 62 -14.74 -1.14 -4.15
N VAL A 63 -14.70 -2.27 -4.84
CA VAL A 63 -13.64 -2.60 -5.80
C VAL A 63 -14.21 -2.52 -7.20
N ILE A 64 -13.49 -1.85 -8.10
CA ILE A 64 -13.81 -1.69 -9.52
C ILE A 64 -12.63 -2.25 -10.31
N GLY A 65 -12.89 -2.98 -11.37
CA GLY A 65 -11.88 -3.67 -12.18
C GLY A 65 -11.65 -5.11 -11.71
N GLN A 66 -10.64 -5.76 -12.28
CA GLN A 66 -10.35 -7.19 -12.06
C GLN A 66 -9.02 -7.35 -11.32
N LEU A 67 -8.99 -8.27 -10.36
CA LEU A 67 -7.75 -8.64 -9.69
C LEU A 67 -6.81 -9.34 -10.70
N PRO A 68 -5.52 -8.99 -10.69
CA PRO A 68 -4.56 -9.64 -11.57
C PRO A 68 -4.43 -11.13 -11.23
N GLN A 69 -4.37 -11.97 -12.28
CA GLN A 69 -4.22 -13.41 -12.13
C GLN A 69 -2.76 -13.83 -11.94
N GLN A 70 -1.81 -12.95 -12.27
CA GLN A 70 -0.37 -13.16 -12.12
C GLN A 70 0.22 -12.14 -11.16
N PRO A 71 1.36 -12.44 -10.51
CA PRO A 71 2.06 -11.50 -9.67
C PRO A 71 2.48 -10.25 -10.46
N MET A 72 2.20 -9.07 -9.89
CA MET A 72 2.53 -7.78 -10.47
C MET A 72 3.14 -6.85 -9.40
N LEU A 73 3.84 -5.82 -9.84
CA LEU A 73 4.19 -4.70 -8.98
C LEU A 73 3.01 -3.72 -8.95
N TRP A 74 2.33 -3.67 -7.82
CA TRP A 74 1.22 -2.73 -7.62
C TRP A 74 1.75 -1.34 -7.31
N VAL A 75 1.14 -0.33 -7.94
CA VAL A 75 1.48 1.08 -7.72
C VAL A 75 0.20 1.87 -7.47
N SER A 76 0.16 2.59 -6.37
CA SER A 76 -1.05 3.31 -5.96
C SER A 76 -0.73 4.72 -5.47
N ASN A 77 -1.69 5.64 -5.60
CA ASN A 77 -1.68 6.87 -4.82
C ASN A 77 -1.76 6.56 -3.32
N HIS A 78 -1.37 7.50 -2.48
CA HIS A 78 -1.27 7.31 -1.03
C HIS A 78 -1.97 8.44 -0.27
N VAL A 79 -3.05 8.10 0.42
CA VAL A 79 -3.88 9.04 1.17
C VAL A 79 -3.75 8.82 2.68
N SER A 80 -3.66 7.54 3.10
CA SER A 80 -3.73 7.19 4.51
C SER A 80 -2.95 5.91 4.81
N TRP A 81 -2.57 5.71 6.08
CA TRP A 81 -2.07 4.41 6.53
C TRP A 81 -3.09 3.28 6.28
N THR A 82 -4.38 3.62 6.18
CA THR A 82 -5.44 2.65 5.91
C THR A 82 -5.42 2.11 4.48
N ASP A 83 -4.68 2.74 3.54
CA ASP A 83 -4.49 2.19 2.19
C ASP A 83 -3.80 0.82 2.24
N ILE A 84 -2.89 0.64 3.23
CA ILE A 84 -2.15 -0.62 3.41
C ILE A 84 -3.11 -1.79 3.66
N PRO A 85 -3.95 -1.78 4.72
CA PRO A 85 -4.89 -2.87 4.93
C PRO A 85 -5.99 -2.94 3.86
N VAL A 86 -6.43 -1.82 3.29
CA VAL A 86 -7.45 -1.80 2.21
C VAL A 86 -6.93 -2.52 0.96
N LEU A 87 -5.72 -2.23 0.52
CA LEU A 87 -5.14 -2.91 -0.64
C LEU A 87 -4.67 -4.34 -0.30
N GLY A 88 -4.12 -4.53 0.90
CA GLY A 88 -3.67 -5.84 1.37
C GLY A 88 -4.78 -6.86 1.61
N MET A 89 -6.03 -6.43 1.74
CA MET A 89 -7.16 -7.36 1.81
C MET A 89 -7.54 -7.95 0.45
N LEU A 90 -7.18 -7.29 -0.65
CA LEU A 90 -7.59 -7.68 -2.00
C LEU A 90 -6.74 -8.81 -2.56
N ALA A 91 -5.43 -8.77 -2.28
CA ALA A 91 -4.48 -9.76 -2.77
C ALA A 91 -3.40 -10.05 -1.71
N PRO A 92 -2.69 -11.19 -1.80
CA PRO A 92 -1.59 -11.53 -0.89
C PRO A 92 -0.35 -10.68 -1.22
N LEU A 93 -0.38 -9.40 -0.86
CA LEU A 93 0.65 -8.41 -1.16
C LEU A 93 1.71 -8.34 -0.06
N SER A 94 2.97 -8.09 -0.46
CA SER A 94 3.97 -7.48 0.40
C SER A 94 3.98 -5.97 0.21
N PHE A 95 4.54 -5.25 1.16
CA PHE A 95 4.57 -3.79 1.15
C PHE A 95 5.99 -3.26 1.26
N LEU A 96 6.21 -2.07 0.74
CA LEU A 96 7.41 -1.30 0.97
C LEU A 96 7.11 -0.18 1.97
N SER A 97 7.85 -0.12 3.07
CA SER A 97 7.65 0.85 4.13
C SER A 97 8.95 1.57 4.52
N LYS A 98 8.83 2.72 5.18
CA LYS A 98 9.98 3.41 5.76
C LYS A 98 10.58 2.59 6.91
N ALA A 99 11.90 2.64 7.08
CA ALA A 99 12.60 1.91 8.15
C ALA A 99 12.11 2.29 9.56
N GLU A 100 11.68 3.54 9.75
CA GLU A 100 11.16 4.06 11.01
C GLU A 100 9.88 3.33 11.47
N VAL A 101 9.05 2.88 10.53
CA VAL A 101 7.84 2.10 10.84
C VAL A 101 8.18 0.77 11.52
N ARG A 102 9.37 0.21 11.27
CA ARG A 102 9.82 -1.03 11.91
C ARG A 102 9.96 -0.89 13.43
N THR A 103 10.23 0.32 13.91
CA THR A 103 10.37 0.58 15.35
C THR A 103 9.04 0.84 16.06
N TRP A 104 7.94 0.95 15.33
CA TRP A 104 6.64 1.15 15.92
C TRP A 104 6.22 -0.09 16.73
N PRO A 105 5.79 0.08 17.98
CA PRO A 105 5.29 -1.02 18.78
C PRO A 105 4.13 -1.71 18.05
N VAL A 106 4.05 -3.04 18.14
CA VAL A 106 3.01 -3.87 17.54
C VAL A 106 2.94 -3.75 16.01
N ALA A 107 2.67 -2.58 15.45
CA ALA A 107 2.52 -2.37 14.01
C ALA A 107 3.82 -2.70 13.24
N GLY A 108 4.97 -2.24 13.71
CA GLY A 108 6.27 -2.54 13.09
C GLY A 108 6.63 -4.02 13.18
N TRP A 109 6.32 -4.67 14.31
CA TRP A 109 6.54 -6.10 14.47
C TRP A 109 5.63 -6.93 13.55
N LEU A 110 4.33 -6.60 13.48
CA LEU A 110 3.39 -7.24 12.56
C LEU A 110 3.79 -7.04 11.10
N ALA A 111 4.16 -5.82 10.70
CA ALA A 111 4.64 -5.52 9.35
C ALA A 111 5.89 -6.33 8.99
N HIS A 112 6.85 -6.44 9.92
CA HIS A 112 8.05 -7.27 9.73
C HIS A 112 7.68 -8.75 9.54
N LYS A 113 6.80 -9.29 10.37
CA LYS A 113 6.32 -10.67 10.28
C LYS A 113 5.48 -10.92 9.02
N ALA A 114 4.80 -9.91 8.51
CA ALA A 114 4.07 -9.95 7.23
C ALA A 114 4.97 -9.95 5.99
N GLY A 115 6.30 -9.75 6.14
CA GLY A 115 7.24 -9.71 5.01
C GLY A 115 7.34 -8.34 4.35
N THR A 116 7.03 -7.27 5.07
CA THR A 116 7.25 -5.89 4.61
C THR A 116 8.73 -5.63 4.38
N LEU A 117 9.06 -5.07 3.22
CA LEU A 117 10.39 -4.56 2.92
C LEU A 117 10.56 -3.16 3.51
N PHE A 118 11.65 -2.92 4.25
CA PHE A 118 11.90 -1.64 4.89
C PHE A 118 13.05 -0.91 4.22
N ILE A 119 12.85 0.40 3.92
CA ILE A 119 13.85 1.24 3.27
C ILE A 119 14.29 2.40 4.17
N ARG A 120 15.58 2.71 4.16
CA ARG A 120 16.12 3.96 4.70
C ARG A 120 16.20 4.99 3.58
N ARG A 121 15.58 6.15 3.77
CA ARG A 121 15.72 7.27 2.84
C ARG A 121 17.11 7.90 2.98
N GLY A 122 17.77 8.18 1.84
CA GLY A 122 19.07 8.86 1.84
C GLY A 122 20.31 8.00 2.11
N GLY A 123 20.15 6.74 2.52
CA GLY A 123 21.29 5.81 2.65
C GLY A 123 21.57 5.12 1.33
N GLY A 124 22.62 5.36 0.64
CA GLY A 124 23.10 4.83 -0.66
C GLY A 124 22.67 3.43 -1.17
N ASP A 125 21.75 2.75 -0.46
CA ASP A 125 21.30 1.37 -0.68
C ASP A 125 20.25 1.19 -1.78
N SER A 126 20.09 2.16 -2.69
CA SER A 126 19.04 2.08 -3.74
C SER A 126 19.22 0.88 -4.66
N GLN A 127 20.46 0.42 -4.91
CA GLN A 127 20.71 -0.79 -5.70
C GLN A 127 20.34 -2.07 -4.93
N LEU A 128 20.68 -2.14 -3.64
CA LEU A 128 20.33 -3.29 -2.80
C LEU A 128 18.81 -3.45 -2.72
N LEU A 129 18.10 -2.36 -2.46
CA LEU A 129 16.63 -2.36 -2.44
C LEU A 129 16.03 -2.79 -3.78
N ARG A 130 16.55 -2.26 -4.89
CA ARG A 130 16.13 -2.65 -6.25
C ARG A 130 16.30 -4.15 -6.46
N ARG A 131 17.45 -4.72 -6.07
CA ARG A 131 17.71 -6.17 -6.12
C ARG A 131 16.73 -6.96 -5.23
N GLN A 132 16.48 -6.51 -4.01
CA GLN A 132 15.53 -7.16 -3.10
C GLN A 132 14.11 -7.17 -3.68
N ILE A 133 13.65 -6.06 -4.26
CA ILE A 133 12.34 -5.99 -4.90
C ILE A 133 12.30 -6.93 -6.11
N SER A 134 13.33 -6.91 -6.97
CA SER A 134 13.40 -7.79 -8.14
C SER A 134 13.37 -9.27 -7.74
N GLN A 135 14.15 -9.67 -6.74
CA GLN A 135 14.13 -11.03 -6.22
C GLN A 135 12.76 -11.43 -5.67
N HIS A 136 12.09 -10.49 -4.97
CA HIS A 136 10.74 -10.72 -4.43
C HIS A 136 9.72 -10.96 -5.54
N LEU A 137 9.75 -10.16 -6.59
CA LEU A 137 8.88 -10.32 -7.77
C LEU A 137 9.17 -11.61 -8.54
N GLN A 138 10.45 -11.97 -8.73
CA GLN A 138 10.86 -13.23 -9.37
C GLN A 138 10.40 -14.47 -8.59
N GLN A 139 10.28 -14.37 -7.27
CA GLN A 139 9.70 -15.41 -6.41
C GLN A 139 8.16 -15.49 -6.48
N GLN A 140 7.56 -14.83 -7.45
CA GLN A 140 6.11 -14.77 -7.62
C GLN A 140 5.38 -14.16 -6.41
N CYS A 141 6.03 -13.23 -5.72
CA CYS A 141 5.46 -12.50 -4.60
C CYS A 141 5.09 -11.08 -5.05
N PRO A 142 3.80 -10.75 -5.21
CA PRO A 142 3.39 -9.40 -5.59
C PRO A 142 3.72 -8.41 -4.47
N LEU A 143 4.15 -7.22 -4.89
CA LEU A 143 4.55 -6.14 -3.99
C LEU A 143 3.75 -4.89 -4.32
N LEU A 144 3.37 -4.13 -3.30
CA LEU A 144 2.75 -2.82 -3.45
C LEU A 144 3.71 -1.73 -2.99
N ILE A 145 3.81 -0.69 -3.80
CA ILE A 145 4.53 0.53 -3.49
C ILE A 145 3.65 1.77 -3.69
N PHE A 146 3.94 2.82 -2.92
CA PHE A 146 3.36 4.14 -3.08
C PHE A 146 4.43 5.08 -3.67
N PRO A 147 4.44 5.28 -4.99
CA PRO A 147 5.52 6.01 -5.65
C PRO A 147 5.54 7.51 -5.35
N GLU A 148 4.49 8.07 -4.75
CA GLU A 148 4.47 9.42 -4.20
C GLU A 148 5.44 9.61 -3.01
N GLY A 149 5.77 8.51 -2.35
CA GLY A 149 6.68 8.50 -1.21
C GLY A 149 6.14 9.11 0.09
N THR A 150 4.96 9.69 0.09
CA THR A 150 4.26 10.23 1.25
C THR A 150 2.76 10.25 1.00
N THR A 151 1.97 10.35 2.05
CA THR A 151 0.52 10.53 1.98
C THR A 151 0.14 11.95 1.53
N THR A 152 -1.03 12.08 0.88
CA THR A 152 -1.63 13.34 0.42
C THR A 152 -3.06 13.46 0.95
N ASP A 153 -3.69 14.61 0.71
CA ASP A 153 -5.11 14.82 1.06
C ASP A 153 -6.09 14.13 0.08
N GLY A 154 -5.58 13.47 -0.95
CA GLY A 154 -6.36 12.79 -1.98
C GLY A 154 -7.04 13.72 -2.99
N ARG A 155 -6.83 15.04 -2.90
CA ARG A 155 -7.37 16.04 -3.85
C ARG A 155 -6.44 16.30 -5.03
N SER A 156 -5.20 15.92 -4.90
CA SER A 156 -4.18 16.00 -5.93
C SER A 156 -3.26 14.79 -5.86
N LEU A 157 -2.57 14.53 -6.96
CA LEU A 157 -1.61 13.43 -7.08
C LEU A 157 -0.20 14.03 -7.14
N ARG A 158 0.70 13.52 -6.30
CA ARG A 158 2.12 13.87 -6.37
C ARG A 158 2.82 13.12 -7.50
N THR A 159 3.98 13.62 -7.88
CA THR A 159 4.82 12.94 -8.88
C THR A 159 5.17 11.53 -8.45
N PHE A 160 4.98 10.58 -9.33
CA PHE A 160 5.40 9.19 -9.15
C PHE A 160 6.91 9.06 -9.39
N HIS A 161 7.64 8.66 -8.37
CA HIS A 161 9.08 8.47 -8.46
C HIS A 161 9.44 7.13 -9.12
N GLY A 162 9.98 7.16 -10.33
CA GLY A 162 10.29 5.98 -11.13
C GLY A 162 11.43 5.11 -10.59
N ARG A 163 12.18 5.55 -9.56
CA ARG A 163 13.36 4.82 -9.06
C ARG A 163 13.03 3.38 -8.63
N LEU A 164 11.90 3.18 -7.93
CA LEU A 164 11.47 1.87 -7.46
C LEU A 164 10.83 1.03 -8.58
N LEU A 165 10.28 1.68 -9.60
CA LEU A 165 9.65 1.00 -10.75
C LEU A 165 10.68 0.30 -11.64
N ALA A 166 11.95 0.71 -11.57
CA ALA A 166 13.03 0.03 -12.27
C ALA A 166 13.13 -1.47 -11.92
N SER A 167 12.69 -1.86 -10.71
CA SER A 167 12.66 -3.27 -10.30
C SER A 167 11.67 -4.11 -11.10
N ALA A 168 10.56 -3.53 -11.55
CA ALA A 168 9.60 -4.18 -12.41
C ALA A 168 10.19 -4.41 -13.82
N ILE A 169 10.93 -3.43 -14.34
CA ILE A 169 11.64 -3.53 -15.62
C ILE A 169 12.67 -4.66 -15.54
N ASP A 170 13.50 -4.69 -14.49
CA ASP A 170 14.53 -5.72 -14.30
C ASP A 170 13.96 -7.13 -14.18
N SER A 171 12.76 -7.26 -13.67
CA SER A 171 12.07 -8.53 -13.42
C SER A 171 11.10 -8.90 -14.56
N GLU A 172 10.94 -8.04 -15.54
CA GLU A 172 9.93 -8.13 -16.62
C GLU A 172 8.49 -8.35 -16.09
N VAL A 173 8.20 -7.85 -14.87
CA VAL A 173 6.91 -7.99 -14.20
C VAL A 173 6.05 -6.76 -14.49
N PRO A 174 4.81 -6.90 -14.97
CA PRO A 174 3.94 -5.76 -15.26
C PRO A 174 3.62 -4.93 -14.00
N LEU A 175 3.30 -3.65 -14.21
CA LEU A 175 2.67 -2.82 -13.17
C LEU A 175 1.17 -3.04 -13.12
N GLN A 176 0.62 -3.06 -11.91
CA GLN A 176 -0.81 -2.93 -11.65
C GLN A 176 -1.06 -1.55 -11.04
N PRO A 177 -1.47 -0.55 -11.85
CA PRO A 177 -1.87 0.74 -11.30
C PRO A 177 -3.19 0.61 -10.56
N VAL A 178 -3.29 1.28 -9.40
CA VAL A 178 -4.47 1.26 -8.54
C VAL A 178 -4.78 2.67 -8.08
N ALA A 179 -6.03 3.10 -8.22
CA ALA A 179 -6.51 4.36 -7.69
C ALA A 179 -7.33 4.11 -6.42
N VAL A 180 -7.01 4.81 -5.33
CA VAL A 180 -7.73 4.74 -4.06
C VAL A 180 -8.34 6.09 -3.75
N ARG A 181 -9.65 6.10 -3.46
CA ARG A 181 -10.41 7.29 -3.11
C ARG A 181 -11.28 7.03 -1.89
N TYR A 182 -11.24 7.96 -0.94
CA TYR A 182 -12.09 7.94 0.25
C TYR A 182 -13.24 8.92 0.08
N LEU A 183 -14.45 8.44 0.29
CA LEU A 183 -15.67 9.22 0.11
C LEU A 183 -16.52 9.17 1.39
N ARG A 184 -17.09 10.31 1.72
CA ARG A 184 -18.10 10.43 2.76
C ARG A 184 -19.29 11.20 2.21
N GLU A 185 -20.45 10.57 2.21
CA GLU A 185 -21.67 11.16 1.63
C GLU A 185 -21.46 11.61 0.16
N GLY A 186 -20.74 10.78 -0.62
CA GLY A 186 -20.45 11.03 -2.03
C GLY A 186 -19.39 12.12 -2.32
N LYS A 187 -18.78 12.72 -1.28
CA LYS A 187 -17.73 13.76 -1.41
C LYS A 187 -16.39 13.23 -0.89
N PRO A 188 -15.25 13.82 -1.29
CA PRO A 188 -13.95 13.47 -0.70
C PRO A 188 -13.99 13.54 0.83
N ASP A 189 -13.58 12.45 1.49
CA ASP A 189 -13.61 12.34 2.95
C ASP A 189 -12.51 13.23 3.56
N PRO A 190 -12.86 14.23 4.40
CA PRO A 190 -11.86 15.08 5.04
C PRO A 190 -11.15 14.43 6.23
N ILE A 191 -11.61 13.25 6.67
CA ILE A 191 -11.10 12.58 7.88
C ILE A 191 -10.11 11.45 7.53
N ALA A 192 -10.31 10.76 6.40
CA ALA A 192 -9.48 9.63 6.01
C ALA A 192 -8.01 9.97 5.70
N PRO A 193 -7.66 11.14 5.14
CA PRO A 193 -6.26 11.50 4.91
C PRO A 193 -5.45 11.50 6.20
N PHE A 194 -4.23 10.94 6.12
CA PHE A 194 -3.24 10.91 7.21
C PHE A 194 -2.02 11.70 6.77
N ILE A 195 -1.99 12.99 7.10
CA ILE A 195 -1.03 13.97 6.55
C ILE A 195 -0.43 14.85 7.65
N GLY A 196 0.69 15.48 7.34
CA GLY A 196 1.37 16.41 8.27
C GLY A 196 1.88 15.70 9.51
N ASP A 197 1.57 16.30 10.67
CA ASP A 197 1.98 15.81 11.99
C ASP A 197 0.91 14.92 12.66
N ASP A 198 0.03 14.32 11.87
CA ASP A 198 -0.97 13.37 12.38
C ASP A 198 -0.31 12.20 13.10
N ASP A 199 -0.74 11.92 14.32
CA ASP A 199 -0.41 10.69 15.02
C ASP A 199 -1.49 9.61 14.80
N LEU A 200 -1.03 8.36 14.80
CA LEU A 200 -1.87 7.21 14.49
C LEU A 200 -3.09 7.08 15.44
N LEU A 201 -2.89 7.33 16.73
CA LEU A 201 -3.95 7.14 17.73
C LEU A 201 -5.05 8.20 17.60
N SER A 202 -4.65 9.46 17.50
CA SER A 202 -5.61 10.58 17.30
C SER A 202 -6.37 10.43 16.00
N HIS A 203 -5.69 10.03 14.91
CA HIS A 203 -6.36 9.78 13.64
C HIS A 203 -7.36 8.61 13.72
N LEU A 204 -6.98 7.51 14.38
CA LEU A 204 -7.86 6.36 14.59
C LEU A 204 -9.12 6.77 15.40
N MET A 205 -8.95 7.58 16.43
CA MET A 205 -10.06 8.08 17.24
C MET A 205 -11.00 8.99 16.43
N ARG A 206 -10.44 9.86 15.56
CA ARG A 206 -11.24 10.66 14.62
C ARG A 206 -12.05 9.77 13.67
N LEU A 207 -11.43 8.75 13.09
CA LEU A 207 -12.13 7.78 12.23
C LEU A 207 -13.26 7.06 12.99
N PHE A 208 -12.99 6.62 14.22
CA PHE A 208 -14.00 5.89 15.02
C PHE A 208 -15.18 6.75 15.44
N ALA A 209 -15.00 8.04 15.60
CA ALA A 209 -16.06 8.97 15.95
C ALA A 209 -17.06 9.18 14.79
N GLN A 210 -16.67 8.97 13.56
CA GLN A 210 -17.47 9.24 12.36
C GLN A 210 -18.34 8.05 11.92
N PRO A 211 -19.40 8.27 11.12
CA PRO A 211 -20.07 7.20 10.37
C PRO A 211 -19.11 6.45 9.44
N CYS A 212 -19.55 5.34 8.86
CA CYS A 212 -18.73 4.63 7.86
C CYS A 212 -18.53 5.49 6.63
N ALA A 213 -17.28 5.55 6.15
CA ALA A 213 -16.91 6.11 4.85
C ALA A 213 -16.86 5.00 3.78
N GLU A 214 -17.00 5.39 2.53
CA GLU A 214 -16.76 4.51 1.39
C GLU A 214 -15.30 4.64 0.95
N VAL A 215 -14.67 3.50 0.65
CA VAL A 215 -13.34 3.45 0.04
C VAL A 215 -13.49 2.81 -1.32
N GLU A 216 -13.30 3.58 -2.37
CA GLU A 216 -13.31 3.09 -3.74
C GLU A 216 -11.89 2.74 -4.16
N VAL A 217 -11.70 1.50 -4.59
CA VAL A 217 -10.44 0.98 -5.13
C VAL A 217 -10.67 0.60 -6.58
N GLN A 218 -9.97 1.27 -7.48
CA GLN A 218 -10.03 1.00 -8.91
C GLN A 218 -8.75 0.29 -9.34
N LEU A 219 -8.88 -0.96 -9.78
CA LEU A 219 -7.81 -1.73 -10.41
C LEU A 219 -7.82 -1.37 -11.89
N LEU A 220 -6.77 -0.69 -12.34
CA LEU A 220 -6.66 -0.17 -13.70
C LEU A 220 -5.98 -1.19 -14.61
N GLU A 221 -5.97 -0.92 -15.91
CA GLU A 221 -5.30 -1.79 -16.89
C GLU A 221 -3.81 -1.94 -16.56
N PRO A 222 -3.28 -3.17 -16.54
CA PRO A 222 -1.87 -3.42 -16.32
C PRO A 222 -0.99 -2.76 -17.39
N ILE A 223 0.19 -2.28 -16.94
CA ILE A 223 1.17 -1.65 -17.82
C ILE A 223 2.36 -2.60 -17.99
N ALA A 224 2.66 -2.95 -19.24
CA ALA A 224 3.84 -3.75 -19.56
C ALA A 224 5.12 -2.94 -19.28
N CYS A 225 6.17 -3.63 -18.76
CA CYS A 225 7.41 -2.96 -18.36
C CYS A 225 8.60 -3.28 -19.28
N LYS A 226 8.46 -4.28 -20.14
CA LYS A 226 9.56 -4.73 -20.99
C LYS A 226 9.96 -3.67 -22.02
N GLY A 227 11.24 -3.27 -22.00
CA GLY A 227 11.77 -2.27 -22.92
C GLY A 227 11.43 -0.81 -22.56
N GLU A 228 10.73 -0.59 -21.45
CA GLU A 228 10.32 0.76 -21.02
C GLU A 228 11.40 1.45 -20.20
N GLU A 229 11.44 2.79 -20.30
CA GLU A 229 12.25 3.60 -19.40
C GLU A 229 11.48 3.86 -18.10
N ARG A 230 12.20 3.86 -16.97
CA ARG A 230 11.62 4.08 -15.63
C ARG A 230 10.82 5.39 -15.50
N ALA A 231 11.22 6.44 -16.21
CA ALA A 231 10.53 7.73 -16.19
C ALA A 231 9.22 7.67 -16.98
N ALA A 232 9.24 7.03 -18.15
CA ALA A 232 8.06 6.80 -18.96
C ALA A 232 7.04 5.91 -18.22
N LEU A 233 7.52 4.84 -17.59
CA LEU A 233 6.68 3.93 -16.82
C LEU A 233 6.02 4.61 -15.62
N ALA A 234 6.76 5.47 -14.90
CA ALA A 234 6.21 6.24 -13.79
C ALA A 234 5.15 7.25 -14.27
N PHE A 235 5.40 7.90 -15.39
CA PHE A 235 4.45 8.83 -15.99
C PHE A 235 3.19 8.13 -16.47
N GLN A 236 3.29 7.00 -17.15
CA GLN A 236 2.14 6.18 -17.59
C GLN A 236 1.28 5.75 -16.39
N ALA A 237 1.92 5.23 -15.33
CA ALA A 237 1.21 4.82 -14.12
C ALA A 237 0.54 6.01 -13.41
N GLN A 238 1.23 7.15 -13.31
CA GLN A 238 0.67 8.37 -12.74
C GLN A 238 -0.52 8.89 -13.55
N GLN A 239 -0.42 8.90 -14.87
CA GLN A 239 -1.52 9.30 -15.75
C GLN A 239 -2.74 8.39 -15.60
N ALA A 240 -2.54 7.07 -15.56
CA ALA A 240 -3.62 6.13 -15.37
C ALA A 240 -4.37 6.39 -14.05
N VAL A 241 -3.64 6.56 -12.95
CA VAL A 241 -4.22 6.86 -11.63
C VAL A 241 -4.90 8.23 -11.61
N SER A 242 -4.28 9.27 -12.21
CA SER A 242 -4.86 10.62 -12.26
C SER A 242 -6.18 10.64 -13.02
N ARG A 243 -6.25 9.99 -14.18
CA ARG A 243 -7.50 9.87 -14.96
C ARG A 243 -8.61 9.18 -14.16
N ALA A 244 -8.27 8.12 -13.43
CA ALA A 244 -9.23 7.40 -12.62
C ALA A 244 -9.76 8.21 -11.42
N LEU A 245 -8.91 9.05 -10.83
CA LEU A 245 -9.27 9.87 -9.67
C LEU A 245 -9.99 11.17 -10.05
N PHE A 246 -9.53 11.85 -11.10
CA PHE A 246 -9.91 13.24 -11.40
C PHE A 246 -10.52 13.43 -12.80
N GLY A 247 -10.47 12.42 -13.65
CA GLY A 247 -10.90 12.55 -15.06
C GLY A 247 -9.91 13.36 -15.91
N GLU A 248 -8.75 13.75 -15.37
CA GLU A 248 -7.76 14.61 -16.02
C GLU A 248 -6.48 13.86 -16.35
N ALA A 249 -5.83 14.21 -17.47
CA ALA A 249 -4.49 13.76 -17.78
C ALA A 249 -3.46 14.66 -17.07
N VAL A 250 -2.41 14.08 -16.49
CA VAL A 250 -1.26 14.83 -15.96
C VAL A 250 -0.48 15.41 -17.14
N GLU A 251 -0.16 16.69 -17.10
CA GLU A 251 0.77 17.29 -18.07
C GLU A 251 2.16 16.63 -17.94
N PRO A 252 2.82 16.33 -19.07
CA PRO A 252 4.17 15.79 -19.04
C PRO A 252 5.11 16.80 -18.37
N LEU A 253 5.94 16.31 -17.44
CA LEU A 253 6.99 17.12 -16.83
C LEU A 253 7.86 17.73 -17.94
N PRO A 254 8.17 19.04 -17.91
CA PRO A 254 9.05 19.65 -18.88
C PRO A 254 10.38 18.87 -18.89
N GLN A 255 10.73 18.33 -20.06
CA GLN A 255 12.02 17.66 -20.25
C GLN A 255 13.12 18.65 -19.83
N ARG A 256 13.86 18.35 -18.78
CA ARG A 256 15.10 19.06 -18.49
C ARG A 256 15.98 18.91 -19.73
N ARG A 257 16.06 19.99 -20.51
CA ARG A 257 17.03 20.07 -21.62
C ARG A 257 18.38 19.66 -21.03
N ALA A 258 18.95 18.60 -21.58
CA ALA A 258 20.33 18.25 -21.30
C ALA A 258 21.16 19.50 -21.51
N LYS A 259 21.82 20.01 -20.47
CA LYS A 259 22.85 21.05 -20.66
C LYS A 259 23.87 20.43 -21.58
N ALA A 260 23.89 20.91 -22.82
CA ALA A 260 25.00 20.67 -23.70
C ALA A 260 26.27 21.15 -22.98
N ALA A 261 27.19 20.23 -22.76
CA ALA A 261 28.54 20.48 -22.26
C ALA A 261 29.39 21.05 -23.38
#